data_c74e930b274dae20a0291f49aa6376e4
#
_entry.id   c74e930b274dae20a0291f49aa6376e4
#
_cell.length_a   1.000
_cell.length_b   1.000
_cell.length_c   1.000
_cell.angle_alpha   90.00
_cell.angle_beta   90.00
_cell.angle_gamma   90.00
#
_symmetry.space_group_name_H-M   'P 1'
#
loop_
_entity.id
_entity.type
_entity.pdbx_description
1 polymer ?
#
loop_
_entity_poly.entity_id
_entity_poly.type
_entity_poly.pdbx_seq_one_letter_code
_entity_poly.pdbx_strand_id
1 'polypeptide(L)'
;MKDLVELEVRELLESYGFPDDLPVLKGSARTALEESEPTDLGTNSVKELMDTVDTYVKQPERLLDAAFLLSIESTLVAKGRGTVVTGKVEQGKVNINDELEVVGTDIKSTTCLGLEMFRKSLDYAEVGDMLVF
;
A
#
# COMPACT_ATOMS: atom_id res chain seq x y z
N MET A 1 -31.97 7.41 9.65
CA MET A 1 -30.99 8.16 8.84
C MET A 1 -29.73 7.32 8.56
N LYS A 2 -29.08 6.71 9.58
CA LYS A 2 -27.88 5.86 9.35
C LYS A 2 -28.17 4.65 8.46
N ASP A 3 -29.33 4.00 8.60
CA ASP A 3 -29.69 2.83 7.80
C ASP A 3 -30.02 3.18 6.34
N LEU A 4 -30.53 4.38 6.10
CA LEU A 4 -30.73 4.89 4.74
C LEU A 4 -29.39 5.11 4.03
N VAL A 5 -28.43 5.71 4.72
CA VAL A 5 -27.07 5.91 4.18
C VAL A 5 -26.39 4.57 3.90
N GLU A 6 -26.55 3.56 4.77
CA GLU A 6 -26.02 2.22 4.50
C GLU A 6 -26.63 1.62 3.24
N LEU A 7 -27.95 1.75 3.05
CA LEU A 7 -28.62 1.25 1.85
C LEU A 7 -28.08 1.92 0.59
N GLU A 8 -27.95 3.25 0.59
CA GLU A 8 -27.40 4.00 -0.53
C GLU A 8 -25.94 3.61 -0.84
N VAL A 9 -25.12 3.36 0.20
CA VAL A 9 -23.75 2.89 0.03
C VAL A 9 -23.71 1.49 -0.60
N ARG A 10 -24.59 0.57 -0.15
CA ARG A 10 -24.68 -0.78 -0.73
C ARG A 10 -25.11 -0.74 -2.20
N GLU A 11 -26.12 0.04 -2.55
CA GLU A 11 -26.55 0.24 -3.93
C GLU A 11 -25.42 0.79 -4.81
N LEU A 12 -24.64 1.74 -4.27
CA LEU A 12 -23.47 2.28 -4.98
C LEU A 12 -22.38 1.22 -5.19
N LEU A 13 -22.05 0.44 -4.16
CA LEU A 13 -21.06 -0.64 -4.25
C LEU A 13 -21.48 -1.70 -5.27
N GLU A 14 -22.75 -2.10 -5.26
CA GLU A 14 -23.33 -3.03 -6.23
C GLU A 14 -23.18 -2.50 -7.68
N SER A 15 -23.43 -1.20 -7.88
CA SER A 15 -23.28 -0.56 -9.20
C SER A 15 -21.86 -0.59 -9.73
N TYR A 16 -20.85 -0.70 -8.85
CA TYR A 16 -19.43 -0.88 -9.19
C TYR A 16 -19.01 -2.36 -9.24
N GLY A 17 -19.93 -3.30 -9.05
CA GLY A 17 -19.67 -4.74 -9.13
C GLY A 17 -19.03 -5.34 -7.87
N PHE A 18 -19.11 -4.64 -6.74
CA PHE A 18 -18.71 -5.22 -5.45
C PHE A 18 -19.78 -6.18 -4.93
N PRO A 19 -19.38 -7.21 -4.13
CA PRO A 19 -20.32 -8.11 -3.49
C PRO A 19 -21.26 -7.36 -2.53
N ASP A 20 -22.48 -7.84 -2.40
CA ASP A 20 -23.50 -7.26 -1.51
C ASP A 20 -23.29 -7.61 -0.02
N ASP A 21 -22.47 -8.61 0.27
CA ASP A 21 -22.09 -9.09 1.61
C ASP A 21 -20.92 -8.33 2.26
N LEU A 22 -20.46 -7.24 1.65
CA LEU A 22 -19.40 -6.41 2.20
C LEU A 22 -19.75 -5.90 3.61
N PRO A 23 -18.85 -6.02 4.60
CA PRO A 23 -19.07 -5.47 5.92
C PRO A 23 -19.12 -3.93 5.85
N VAL A 24 -20.21 -3.35 6.36
CA VAL A 24 -20.38 -1.90 6.49
C VAL A 24 -20.36 -1.55 7.98
N LEU A 25 -19.29 -0.90 8.42
CA LEU A 25 -19.10 -0.51 9.81
C LEU A 25 -19.50 0.94 10.03
N LYS A 26 -20.11 1.21 11.19
CA LYS A 26 -20.56 2.56 11.56
C LYS A 26 -19.77 3.02 12.79
N GLY A 27 -19.07 4.13 12.68
CA GLY A 27 -18.27 4.67 13.78
C GLY A 27 -18.08 6.17 13.71
N SER A 28 -17.48 6.72 14.75
CA SER A 28 -17.10 8.12 14.85
C SER A 28 -15.68 8.22 15.40
N ALA A 29 -14.73 8.52 14.54
CA ALA A 29 -13.34 8.74 14.93
C ALA A 29 -13.19 9.89 15.94
N ARG A 30 -14.02 10.94 15.80
CA ARG A 30 -14.04 12.04 16.75
C ARG A 30 -14.47 11.57 18.14
N THR A 31 -15.56 10.79 18.22
CA THR A 31 -16.02 10.24 19.49
C THR A 31 -14.95 9.37 20.12
N ALA A 32 -14.31 8.48 19.33
CA ALA A 32 -13.23 7.61 19.80
C ALA A 32 -12.03 8.38 20.36
N LEU A 33 -11.76 9.58 19.84
CA LEU A 33 -10.65 10.42 20.29
C LEU A 33 -10.98 11.23 21.55
N GLU A 34 -12.24 11.69 21.68
CA GLU A 34 -12.67 12.62 22.72
C GLU A 34 -13.35 11.92 23.93
N GLU A 35 -13.77 10.65 23.80
CA GLU A 35 -14.44 9.93 24.87
C GLU A 35 -13.50 9.50 26.00
N SER A 36 -14.00 9.54 27.23
CA SER A 36 -13.27 9.05 28.42
C SER A 36 -13.48 7.57 28.68
N GLU A 37 -14.57 7.01 28.20
CA GLU A 37 -14.95 5.59 28.32
C GLU A 37 -15.38 5.06 26.95
N PRO A 38 -14.98 3.82 26.56
CA PRO A 38 -15.30 3.26 25.26
C PRO A 38 -16.80 3.15 24.98
N THR A 39 -17.23 3.72 23.87
CA THR A 39 -18.63 3.61 23.39
C THR A 39 -18.71 2.81 22.10
N ASP A 40 -19.91 2.33 21.75
CA ASP A 40 -20.13 1.53 20.56
C ASP A 40 -19.81 2.27 19.26
N LEU A 41 -20.03 3.58 19.22
CA LEU A 41 -19.71 4.42 18.05
C LEU A 41 -18.30 5.02 18.11
N GLY A 42 -17.65 4.98 19.26
CA GLY A 42 -16.29 5.47 19.50
C GLY A 42 -15.25 4.36 19.38
N THR A 43 -14.47 4.15 20.44
CA THR A 43 -13.35 3.21 20.48
C THR A 43 -13.73 1.78 20.08
N ASN A 44 -14.95 1.31 20.44
CA ASN A 44 -15.38 -0.03 20.09
C ASN A 44 -15.55 -0.18 18.58
N SER A 45 -16.12 0.81 17.89
CA SER A 45 -16.22 0.77 16.42
C SER A 45 -14.86 0.78 15.71
N VAL A 46 -13.87 1.47 16.27
CA VAL A 46 -12.49 1.46 15.73
C VAL A 46 -11.84 0.08 15.90
N LYS A 47 -12.03 -0.57 17.05
CA LYS A 47 -11.57 -1.95 17.27
C LYS A 47 -12.23 -2.92 16.31
N GLU A 48 -13.55 -2.84 16.16
CA GLU A 48 -14.32 -3.66 15.21
C GLU A 48 -13.83 -3.46 13.76
N LEU A 49 -13.50 -2.21 13.37
CA LEU A 49 -12.90 -1.93 12.08
C LEU A 49 -11.58 -2.68 11.89
N MET A 50 -10.67 -2.62 12.87
CA MET A 50 -9.38 -3.31 12.79
C MET A 50 -9.54 -4.83 12.72
N ASP A 51 -10.40 -5.39 13.55
CA ASP A 51 -10.70 -6.83 13.56
C ASP A 51 -11.32 -7.27 12.23
N THR A 52 -12.19 -6.43 11.64
CA THR A 52 -12.81 -6.70 10.34
C THR A 52 -11.79 -6.62 9.22
N VAL A 53 -10.89 -5.64 9.23
CA VAL A 53 -9.79 -5.55 8.25
C VAL A 53 -8.92 -6.82 8.31
N ASP A 54 -8.52 -7.25 9.49
CA ASP A 54 -7.66 -8.41 9.67
C ASP A 54 -8.32 -9.73 9.24
N THR A 55 -9.64 -9.82 9.35
CA THR A 55 -10.39 -11.05 9.03
C THR A 55 -10.95 -11.07 7.61
N TYR A 56 -11.41 -9.94 7.12
CA TYR A 56 -12.10 -9.84 5.82
C TYR A 56 -11.16 -9.56 4.67
N VAL A 57 -10.18 -8.67 4.85
CA VAL A 57 -9.24 -8.30 3.78
C VAL A 57 -8.22 -9.41 3.59
N LYS A 58 -8.32 -10.12 2.47
CA LYS A 58 -7.35 -11.17 2.12
C LYS A 58 -6.01 -10.53 1.78
N GLN A 59 -4.93 -11.10 2.31
CA GLN A 59 -3.59 -10.70 1.91
C GLN A 59 -3.40 -11.04 0.42
N PRO A 60 -3.00 -10.06 -0.42
CA PRO A 60 -2.78 -10.32 -1.85
C PRO A 60 -1.62 -11.29 -2.05
N GLU A 61 -1.75 -12.15 -3.06
CA GLU A 61 -0.63 -12.98 -3.49
C GLU A 61 0.48 -12.09 -4.05
N ARG A 62 1.69 -12.28 -3.53
CA ARG A 62 2.86 -11.54 -3.99
C ARG A 62 3.56 -12.32 -5.10
N LEU A 63 3.76 -11.71 -6.25
CA LEU A 63 4.48 -12.29 -7.39
C LEU A 63 6.00 -12.19 -7.17
N LEU A 64 6.52 -12.96 -6.22
CA LEU A 64 7.95 -12.93 -5.84
C LEU A 64 8.87 -13.55 -6.90
N ASP A 65 8.39 -14.58 -7.60
CA ASP A 65 9.17 -15.31 -8.62
C ASP A 65 9.11 -14.67 -10.02
N ALA A 66 8.38 -13.55 -10.17
CA ALA A 66 8.31 -12.81 -11.41
C ALA A 66 9.58 -11.94 -11.60
N ALA A 67 9.82 -11.50 -12.82
CA ALA A 67 10.86 -10.51 -13.09
C ALA A 67 10.60 -9.24 -12.27
N PHE A 68 11.68 -8.66 -11.73
CA PHE A 68 11.55 -7.40 -10.97
C PHE A 68 10.97 -6.29 -11.83
N LEU A 69 9.98 -5.60 -11.29
CA LEU A 69 9.38 -4.42 -11.90
C LEU A 69 9.13 -3.37 -10.83
N LEU A 70 9.67 -2.19 -11.04
CA LEU A 70 9.44 -1.01 -10.20
C LEU A 70 8.89 0.13 -11.08
N SER A 71 7.73 0.66 -10.69
CA SER A 71 7.17 1.85 -11.31
C SER A 71 7.83 3.11 -10.72
N ILE A 72 8.61 3.82 -11.56
CA ILE A 72 9.29 5.06 -11.13
C ILE A 72 8.25 6.18 -10.98
N GLU A 73 8.09 6.68 -9.77
CA GLU A 73 7.18 7.79 -9.45
C GLU A 73 7.90 9.14 -9.47
N SER A 74 9.13 9.19 -8.97
CA SER A 74 9.94 10.39 -9.03
C SER A 74 11.44 10.10 -9.13
N THR A 75 12.19 11.11 -9.53
CA THR A 75 13.65 11.05 -9.65
C THR A 75 14.28 12.27 -8.98
N LEU A 76 15.41 12.07 -8.35
CA LEU A 76 16.21 13.15 -7.79
C LEU A 76 17.70 12.86 -8.00
N VAL A 77 18.51 13.91 -8.04
CA VAL A 77 19.97 13.78 -8.09
C VAL A 77 20.52 14.00 -6.70
N ALA A 78 21.10 12.96 -6.13
CA ALA A 78 21.74 13.00 -4.82
C ALA A 78 23.25 13.24 -4.96
N LYS A 79 23.78 14.27 -4.27
CA LYS A 79 25.20 14.60 -4.30
C LYS A 79 26.03 13.42 -3.78
N GLY A 80 26.92 12.89 -4.63
CA GLY A 80 27.80 11.76 -4.31
C GLY A 80 27.16 10.37 -4.45
N ARG A 81 25.85 10.28 -4.78
CA ARG A 81 25.16 9.00 -5.02
C ARG A 81 24.64 8.84 -6.45
N GLY A 82 24.58 9.93 -7.22
CA GLY A 82 24.07 9.89 -8.59
C GLY A 82 22.57 10.14 -8.67
N THR A 83 21.93 9.52 -9.65
CA THR A 83 20.47 9.59 -9.81
C THR A 83 19.83 8.57 -8.89
N VAL A 84 18.87 9.03 -8.11
CA VAL A 84 18.07 8.24 -7.19
C VAL A 84 16.63 8.27 -7.69
N VAL A 85 15.97 7.14 -7.71
CA VAL A 85 14.56 7.03 -8.08
C VAL A 85 13.73 6.60 -6.88
N THR A 86 12.47 7.00 -6.85
CA THR A 86 11.48 6.50 -5.89
C THR A 86 10.37 5.79 -6.64
N GLY A 87 9.85 4.74 -6.05
CA GLY A 87 8.76 4.01 -6.66
C GLY A 87 8.35 2.78 -5.87
N LYS A 88 7.28 2.16 -6.33
CA LYS A 88 6.75 0.94 -5.75
C LYS A 88 7.20 -0.27 -6.55
N VAL A 89 7.61 -1.32 -5.85
CA VAL A 89 7.86 -2.62 -6.46
C VAL A 89 6.52 -3.29 -6.78
N GLU A 90 6.24 -3.47 -8.06
CA GLU A 90 5.00 -4.06 -8.55
C GLU A 90 5.07 -5.59 -8.59
N GLN A 91 6.25 -6.15 -8.86
CA GLN A 91 6.48 -7.59 -8.86
C GLN A 91 7.95 -7.93 -8.71
N GLY A 92 8.21 -9.18 -8.36
CA GLY A 92 9.55 -9.73 -8.22
C GLY A 92 10.29 -9.24 -6.99
N LYS A 93 11.60 -9.42 -7.05
CA LYS A 93 12.55 -9.07 -6.00
C LYS A 93 13.80 -8.48 -6.62
N VAL A 94 14.46 -7.56 -5.92
CA VAL A 94 15.76 -6.98 -6.30
C VAL A 94 16.71 -7.03 -5.12
N ASN A 95 17.98 -7.29 -5.38
CA ASN A 95 19.07 -7.23 -4.40
C ASN A 95 20.04 -6.11 -4.79
N ILE A 96 20.83 -5.68 -3.82
CA ILE A 96 21.98 -4.80 -4.11
C ILE A 96 22.93 -5.51 -5.07
N ASN A 97 23.44 -4.78 -6.06
CA ASN A 97 24.30 -5.21 -7.17
C ASN A 97 23.58 -6.00 -8.29
N ASP A 98 22.28 -6.18 -8.25
CA ASP A 98 21.55 -6.73 -9.39
C ASP A 98 21.65 -5.77 -10.60
N GLU A 99 21.81 -6.34 -11.80
CA GLU A 99 21.73 -5.60 -13.05
C GLU A 99 20.26 -5.37 -13.41
N LEU A 100 19.94 -4.14 -13.76
CA LEU A 100 18.57 -3.69 -14.04
C LEU A 100 18.51 -2.98 -15.39
N GLU A 101 17.35 -3.00 -16.00
CA GLU A 101 17.02 -2.23 -17.17
C GLU A 101 16.04 -1.09 -16.82
N VAL A 102 16.42 0.12 -17.14
CA VAL A 102 15.51 1.28 -17.09
C VAL A 102 14.82 1.37 -18.42
N VAL A 103 13.51 1.15 -18.42
CA VAL A 103 12.66 1.19 -19.60
C VAL A 103 11.93 2.52 -19.68
N GLY A 104 12.07 3.21 -20.81
CA GLY A 104 11.44 4.49 -21.08
C GLY A 104 11.49 4.78 -22.57
N THR A 105 11.93 6.00 -22.94
CA THR A 105 12.17 6.34 -24.35
C THR A 105 13.27 5.46 -24.95
N ASP A 106 14.28 5.16 -24.15
CA ASP A 106 15.38 4.25 -24.48
C ASP A 106 15.52 3.22 -23.35
N ILE A 107 16.04 2.03 -23.68
CA ILE A 107 16.41 1.01 -22.69
C ILE A 107 17.87 1.25 -22.28
N LYS A 108 18.12 1.39 -20.99
CA LYS A 108 19.45 1.57 -20.42
C LYS A 108 19.69 0.58 -19.30
N SER A 109 20.81 -0.11 -19.35
CA SER A 109 21.26 -0.97 -18.26
C SER A 109 21.86 -0.12 -17.13
N THR A 110 21.61 -0.53 -15.91
CA THR A 110 22.17 0.06 -14.69
C THR A 110 22.34 -1.03 -13.63
N THR A 111 22.93 -0.67 -12.51
CA THR A 111 23.12 -1.58 -11.39
C THR A 111 22.46 -0.98 -10.15
N CYS A 112 21.79 -1.83 -9.36
CA CYS A 112 21.26 -1.46 -8.06
C CYS A 112 22.40 -1.14 -7.09
N LEU A 113 22.66 0.12 -6.81
CA LEU A 113 23.73 0.53 -5.91
C LEU A 113 23.30 0.59 -4.44
N GLY A 114 22.01 0.71 -4.18
CA GLY A 114 21.47 0.75 -2.84
C GLY A 114 19.97 0.81 -2.82
N LEU A 115 19.41 0.31 -1.75
CA LEU A 115 17.98 0.26 -1.50
C LEU A 115 17.70 0.90 -0.15
N GLU A 116 16.69 1.77 -0.09
CA GLU A 116 16.31 2.42 1.16
C GLU A 116 14.77 2.47 1.28
N MET A 117 14.27 2.18 2.47
CA MET A 117 12.87 2.32 2.84
C MET A 117 12.77 2.91 4.24
N PHE A 118 11.94 3.96 4.44
CA PHE A 118 11.80 4.66 5.71
C PHE A 118 13.12 5.11 6.34
N ARG A 119 14.08 5.58 5.53
CA ARG A 119 15.45 5.99 5.93
C ARG A 119 16.30 4.85 6.50
N LYS A 120 15.98 3.62 6.16
CA LYS A 120 16.78 2.44 6.51
C LYS A 120 17.27 1.77 5.25
N SER A 121 18.57 1.46 5.19
CA SER A 121 19.13 0.66 4.09
C SER A 121 18.64 -0.77 4.16
N LEU A 122 18.36 -1.34 3.00
CA LEU A 122 17.93 -2.71 2.83
C LEU A 122 18.94 -3.48 1.99
N ASP A 123 19.09 -4.78 2.21
CA ASP A 123 19.90 -5.66 1.38
C ASP A 123 19.14 -6.13 0.13
N TYR A 124 17.83 -6.22 0.25
CA TYR A 124 16.91 -6.55 -0.84
C TYR A 124 15.56 -5.86 -0.65
N ALA A 125 14.76 -5.85 -1.72
CA ALA A 125 13.37 -5.42 -1.68
C ALA A 125 12.50 -6.31 -2.55
N GLU A 126 11.21 -6.36 -2.24
CA GLU A 126 10.24 -7.24 -2.90
C GLU A 126 8.92 -6.54 -3.20
N VAL A 127 8.07 -7.22 -3.96
CA VAL A 127 6.75 -6.71 -4.34
C VAL A 127 5.97 -6.16 -3.15
N GLY A 128 5.46 -4.94 -3.33
CA GLY A 128 4.73 -4.17 -2.32
C GLY A 128 5.56 -3.14 -1.57
N ASP A 129 6.90 -3.21 -1.64
CA ASP A 129 7.78 -2.23 -1.01
C ASP A 129 7.77 -0.90 -1.76
N MET A 130 7.78 0.21 -1.01
CA MET A 130 7.99 1.56 -1.53
C MET A 130 9.45 1.94 -1.30
N LEU A 131 10.19 2.10 -2.37
CA LEU A 131 11.64 2.26 -2.32
C LEU A 131 12.13 3.65 -2.68
N VAL A 132 13.27 3.97 -2.10
CA VAL A 132 14.26 4.92 -2.58
C VAL A 132 15.46 4.11 -3.05
N PHE A 133 15.85 4.31 -4.31
CA PHE A 133 16.69 3.37 -5.04
C PHE A 133 17.77 4.12 -5.85
#